data_cb3cabd0f25558614b052928eeea94be
#
_entry.id   cb3cabd0f25558614b052928eeea94be
#
_cell.length_a   1.000
_cell.length_b   1.000
_cell.length_c   1.000
_cell.angle_alpha   90.00
_cell.angle_beta   90.00
_cell.angle_gamma   90.00
#
_symmetry.space_group_name_H-M   'P 1'
#
loop_
_entity.id
_entity.type
_entity.pdbx_description
1 polymer ?
#
loop_
_entity_poly.entity_id
_entity_poly.type
_entity_poly.pdbx_seq_one_letter_code
_entity_poly.pdbx_strand_id
1 'polypeptide(L)'
;RVMEVSASGFYEWLGRSPSCRQRENLRLTGRIRESFEASDRTYGSPRVWRDLHDAGEACSEKRVARLMQAAGLQARRKRRRSPTDTGVRPEHSIAANMLERQFEADAPNRKWVADFTYLWTAEGWLFVAAVLDLYSRRIVGWSMSASMTAQLVGDALLMALWRRGRPDELLHHSDQGSQYTSEDFQRLLRDHGIVCSMSRRGDCWDNAAMESFFSSLKTERTSRRRYATRDEARADVFDYVERFYNPRRRHSTLGYLSPVQFEQRLMG
;
A
#
# COMPACT_ATOMS: atom_id res chain seq x y z
N ARG A 1 -53.80 15.08 6.34
CA ARG A 1 -53.27 14.19 7.43
C ARG A 1 -52.18 13.33 6.82
N VAL A 2 -50.95 13.79 6.90
CA VAL A 2 -49.81 13.05 6.29
C VAL A 2 -49.11 12.14 7.34
N MET A 3 -49.28 12.42 8.62
CA MET A 3 -48.77 11.58 9.69
C MET A 3 -49.78 11.56 10.84
N GLU A 4 -50.18 10.38 11.33
CA GLU A 4 -51.11 10.22 12.45
C GLU A 4 -50.45 10.49 13.81
N VAL A 5 -49.83 11.68 13.95
CA VAL A 5 -49.13 12.09 15.18
C VAL A 5 -49.86 13.29 15.78
N SER A 6 -50.01 13.30 17.12
CA SER A 6 -50.60 14.45 17.81
C SER A 6 -49.66 15.67 17.71
N ALA A 7 -50.20 16.87 17.62
CA ALA A 7 -49.42 18.11 17.57
C ALA A 7 -48.51 18.24 18.79
N SER A 8 -49.03 17.92 19.98
CA SER A 8 -48.23 17.93 21.23
C SER A 8 -47.04 16.96 21.18
N GLY A 9 -47.26 15.72 20.73
CA GLY A 9 -46.19 14.74 20.58
C GLY A 9 -45.13 15.14 19.59
N PHE A 10 -45.51 15.85 18.50
CA PHE A 10 -44.57 16.39 17.52
C PHE A 10 -43.68 17.49 18.16
N TYR A 11 -44.28 18.47 18.86
CA TYR A 11 -43.50 19.52 19.49
C TYR A 11 -42.62 19.01 20.65
N GLU A 12 -43.10 18.04 21.44
CA GLU A 12 -42.29 17.38 22.47
C GLU A 12 -41.09 16.63 21.84
N TRP A 13 -41.31 15.93 20.73
CA TRP A 13 -40.21 15.26 19.94
C TRP A 13 -39.22 16.27 19.42
N LEU A 14 -39.67 17.43 18.89
CA LEU A 14 -38.84 18.50 18.37
C LEU A 14 -37.97 19.17 19.42
N GLY A 15 -38.50 19.32 20.65
CA GLY A 15 -37.81 19.91 21.81
C GLY A 15 -36.95 18.91 22.61
N ARG A 16 -36.99 17.62 22.25
CA ARG A 16 -36.28 16.57 23.01
C ARG A 16 -34.79 16.70 22.88
N SER A 17 -34.08 16.81 24.02
CA SER A 17 -32.61 16.74 24.02
C SER A 17 -32.10 15.41 23.47
N PRO A 18 -30.93 15.39 22.83
CA PRO A 18 -30.34 14.17 22.30
C PRO A 18 -30.21 13.08 23.36
N SER A 19 -30.64 11.87 23.04
CA SER A 19 -30.50 10.71 23.94
C SER A 19 -29.02 10.42 24.26
N CYS A 20 -28.75 9.69 25.35
CA CYS A 20 -27.38 9.26 25.68
C CYS A 20 -26.69 8.57 24.48
N ARG A 21 -27.43 7.73 23.73
CA ARG A 21 -26.94 7.05 22.55
C ARG A 21 -26.61 8.01 21.39
N GLN A 22 -27.41 9.07 21.23
CA GLN A 22 -27.14 10.09 20.21
C GLN A 22 -25.90 10.90 20.56
N ARG A 23 -25.76 11.32 21.82
CA ARG A 23 -24.55 12.03 22.28
C ARG A 23 -23.29 11.18 22.11
N GLU A 24 -23.37 9.91 22.46
CA GLU A 24 -22.26 8.97 22.29
C GLU A 24 -21.94 8.70 20.82
N ASN A 25 -22.95 8.65 19.93
CA ASN A 25 -22.72 8.54 18.49
C ASN A 25 -22.05 9.79 17.93
N LEU A 26 -22.41 10.98 18.39
CA LEU A 26 -21.74 12.22 17.96
C LEU A 26 -20.27 12.23 18.41
N ARG A 27 -19.97 11.89 19.66
CA ARG A 27 -18.61 11.76 20.17
C ARG A 27 -17.80 10.75 19.33
N LEU A 28 -18.35 9.58 19.13
CA LEU A 28 -17.68 8.52 18.37
C LEU A 28 -17.48 8.89 16.91
N THR A 29 -18.42 9.63 16.30
CA THR A 29 -18.27 10.12 14.90
C THR A 29 -17.11 11.13 14.80
N GLY A 30 -16.85 11.94 15.82
CA GLY A 30 -15.66 12.79 15.91
C GLY A 30 -14.38 11.97 15.84
N ARG A 31 -14.26 10.94 16.70
CA ARG A 31 -13.11 10.03 16.73
C ARG A 31 -12.91 9.26 15.43
N ILE A 32 -14.01 8.81 14.80
CA ILE A 32 -14.00 8.17 13.48
C ILE A 32 -13.44 9.13 12.43
N ARG A 33 -13.84 10.40 12.45
CA ARG A 33 -13.36 11.42 11.51
C ARG A 33 -11.88 11.71 11.70
N GLU A 34 -11.40 11.80 12.93
CA GLU A 34 -9.98 11.96 13.25
C GLU A 34 -9.13 10.83 12.64
N SER A 35 -9.49 9.56 12.90
CA SER A 35 -8.80 8.40 12.32
C SER A 35 -8.86 8.39 10.78
N PHE A 36 -10.02 8.72 10.20
CA PHE A 36 -10.20 8.78 8.75
C PHE A 36 -9.32 9.84 8.10
N GLU A 37 -9.26 11.07 8.68
CA GLU A 37 -8.40 12.15 8.18
C GLU A 37 -6.90 11.82 8.40
N ALA A 38 -6.53 11.26 9.55
CA ALA A 38 -5.16 10.85 9.84
C ALA A 38 -4.62 9.76 8.89
N SER A 39 -5.53 9.00 8.26
CA SER A 39 -5.20 8.03 7.22
C SER A 39 -5.24 8.61 5.80
N ASP A 40 -5.27 9.92 5.62
CA ASP A 40 -5.47 10.58 4.32
C ASP A 40 -6.76 10.12 3.60
N ARG A 41 -7.80 9.82 4.36
CA ARG A 41 -9.11 9.34 3.87
C ARG A 41 -9.03 8.01 3.13
N THR A 42 -8.07 7.17 3.48
CA THR A 42 -7.84 5.87 2.83
C THR A 42 -8.49 4.72 3.59
N TYR A 43 -8.72 4.87 4.90
CA TYR A 43 -9.23 3.79 5.73
C TYR A 43 -10.74 3.59 5.57
N GLY A 44 -11.14 2.34 5.33
CA GLY A 44 -12.52 1.88 5.51
C GLY A 44 -12.80 1.49 6.95
N SER A 45 -14.07 1.14 7.23
CA SER A 45 -14.53 0.82 8.59
C SER A 45 -13.69 -0.21 9.34
N PRO A 46 -13.13 -1.28 8.73
CA PRO A 46 -12.31 -2.23 9.48
C PRO A 46 -11.04 -1.61 10.07
N ARG A 47 -10.34 -0.77 9.28
CA ARG A 47 -9.12 -0.10 9.74
C ARG A 47 -9.41 1.03 10.73
N VAL A 48 -10.45 1.83 10.48
CA VAL A 48 -10.91 2.87 11.42
C VAL A 48 -11.33 2.23 12.73
N TRP A 49 -12.11 1.15 12.69
CA TRP A 49 -12.48 0.42 13.91
C TRP A 49 -11.26 -0.07 14.67
N ARG A 50 -10.25 -0.57 13.98
CA ARG A 50 -9.01 -1.03 14.62
C ARG A 50 -8.26 0.11 15.30
N ASP A 51 -8.17 1.30 14.67
CA ASP A 51 -7.59 2.48 15.30
C ASP A 51 -8.32 2.87 16.59
N LEU A 52 -9.66 2.89 16.55
CA LEU A 52 -10.48 3.21 17.71
C LEU A 52 -10.33 2.18 18.82
N HIS A 53 -10.32 0.89 18.47
CA HIS A 53 -10.13 -0.19 19.42
C HIS A 53 -8.76 -0.12 20.10
N ASP A 54 -7.70 0.13 19.36
CA ASP A 54 -6.33 0.30 19.90
C ASP A 54 -6.21 1.56 20.76
N ALA A 55 -7.08 2.57 20.52
CA ALA A 55 -7.21 3.77 21.37
C ALA A 55 -8.16 3.56 22.58
N GLY A 56 -8.63 2.33 22.83
CA GLY A 56 -9.47 1.99 23.99
C GLY A 56 -10.97 2.25 23.82
N GLU A 57 -11.45 2.55 22.59
CA GLU A 57 -12.87 2.78 22.34
C GLU A 57 -13.67 1.46 22.28
N ALA A 58 -14.64 1.31 23.17
CA ALA A 58 -15.54 0.15 23.23
C ALA A 58 -16.67 0.29 22.19
N CYS A 59 -16.41 -0.05 20.93
CA CYS A 59 -17.42 -0.03 19.89
C CYS A 59 -17.25 -1.21 18.93
N SER A 60 -18.35 -1.62 18.27
CA SER A 60 -18.30 -2.67 17.25
C SER A 60 -17.97 -2.09 15.88
N GLU A 61 -17.33 -2.90 15.02
CA GLU A 61 -17.04 -2.54 13.62
C GLU A 61 -18.32 -2.15 12.85
N LYS A 62 -19.44 -2.87 13.09
CA LYS A 62 -20.75 -2.57 12.47
C LYS A 62 -21.25 -1.16 12.87
N ARG A 63 -21.01 -0.75 14.12
CA ARG A 63 -21.37 0.61 14.57
C ARG A 63 -20.53 1.65 13.87
N VAL A 64 -19.22 1.43 13.75
CA VAL A 64 -18.29 2.30 13.02
C VAL A 64 -18.71 2.42 11.55
N ALA A 65 -18.97 1.31 10.87
CA ALA A 65 -19.41 1.31 9.48
C ALA A 65 -20.68 2.14 9.26
N ARG A 66 -21.68 1.98 10.14
CA ARG A 66 -22.94 2.75 10.07
C ARG A 66 -22.70 4.24 10.30
N LEU A 67 -21.88 4.62 11.28
CA LEU A 67 -21.57 6.02 11.56
C LEU A 67 -20.75 6.66 10.45
N MET A 68 -19.80 5.95 9.86
CA MET A 68 -19.06 6.40 8.65
C MET A 68 -20.02 6.67 7.49
N GLN A 69 -20.94 5.74 7.23
CA GLN A 69 -21.95 5.90 6.18
C GLN A 69 -22.84 7.11 6.43
N ALA A 70 -23.36 7.28 7.65
CA ALA A 70 -24.19 8.42 8.05
C ALA A 70 -23.45 9.76 7.95
N ALA A 71 -22.15 9.77 8.18
CA ALA A 71 -21.28 10.96 8.08
C ALA A 71 -20.71 11.20 6.66
N GLY A 72 -21.07 10.38 5.66
CA GLY A 72 -20.56 10.47 4.30
C GLY A 72 -19.05 10.14 4.17
N LEU A 73 -18.46 9.47 5.16
CA LEU A 73 -17.05 9.10 5.17
C LEU A 73 -16.85 7.80 4.39
N GLN A 74 -16.24 7.89 3.22
CA GLN A 74 -16.05 6.76 2.34
C GLN A 74 -14.59 6.65 1.89
N ALA A 75 -13.96 5.49 2.16
CA ALA A 75 -12.63 5.17 1.65
C ALA A 75 -12.60 5.14 0.12
N ARG A 76 -11.44 5.43 -0.43
CA ARG A 76 -11.21 5.38 -1.89
C ARG A 76 -11.35 3.96 -2.40
N ARG A 77 -12.20 3.74 -3.41
CA ARG A 77 -12.39 2.43 -4.03
C ARG A 77 -11.36 2.18 -5.13
N LYS A 78 -10.80 0.98 -5.15
CA LYS A 78 -9.95 0.48 -6.24
C LYS A 78 -10.81 0.36 -7.52
N ARG A 79 -10.35 0.95 -8.63
CA ARG A 79 -10.95 0.68 -9.95
C ARG A 79 -10.45 -0.69 -10.42
N ARG A 80 -11.34 -1.58 -10.79
CA ARG A 80 -10.99 -2.84 -11.47
C ARG A 80 -10.44 -2.47 -12.86
N ARG A 81 -9.19 -2.83 -13.13
CA ARG A 81 -8.61 -2.87 -14.48
C ARG A 81 -8.06 -4.27 -14.67
N SER A 82 -8.34 -4.88 -15.82
CA SER A 82 -7.67 -6.11 -16.24
C SER A 82 -6.29 -5.72 -16.77
N PRO A 83 -5.22 -6.42 -16.37
CA PRO A 83 -3.90 -6.22 -16.97
C PRO A 83 -3.93 -6.71 -18.43
N THR A 84 -3.30 -5.97 -19.32
CA THR A 84 -3.06 -6.38 -20.71
C THR A 84 -1.55 -6.37 -20.91
N ASP A 85 -0.93 -7.52 -21.08
CA ASP A 85 0.47 -7.65 -21.48
C ASP A 85 0.53 -7.92 -22.99
N THR A 86 1.21 -7.06 -23.74
CA THR A 86 1.37 -7.15 -25.21
C THR A 86 2.83 -7.16 -25.63
N GLY A 87 3.80 -7.36 -24.71
CA GLY A 87 5.22 -7.23 -24.98
C GLY A 87 5.90 -8.51 -25.49
N VAL A 88 6.61 -8.42 -26.65
CA VAL A 88 7.60 -9.43 -27.10
C VAL A 88 8.92 -9.12 -26.40
N ARG A 89 9.53 -10.13 -25.74
CA ARG A 89 10.78 -9.98 -24.95
C ARG A 89 11.86 -10.95 -25.47
N PRO A 90 13.16 -10.57 -25.44
CA PRO A 90 14.25 -11.47 -25.83
C PRO A 90 14.39 -12.66 -24.87
N GLU A 91 14.70 -13.84 -25.38
CA GLU A 91 14.81 -15.10 -24.61
C GLU A 91 16.07 -15.23 -23.74
N HIS A 92 17.02 -14.29 -23.81
CA HIS A 92 18.31 -14.43 -23.14
C HIS A 92 18.29 -13.85 -21.72
N SER A 93 18.76 -14.63 -20.74
CA SER A 93 18.94 -14.26 -19.34
C SER A 93 17.70 -14.33 -18.44
N ILE A 94 16.80 -15.27 -18.68
CA ILE A 94 15.64 -15.49 -17.80
C ILE A 94 16.01 -16.48 -16.71
N ALA A 95 15.97 -16.06 -15.45
CA ALA A 95 16.14 -16.93 -14.28
C ALA A 95 14.88 -17.78 -14.05
N ALA A 96 15.06 -18.97 -13.43
CA ALA A 96 13.94 -19.83 -13.05
C ALA A 96 13.06 -19.14 -12.01
N ASN A 97 11.74 -19.42 -12.04
CA ASN A 97 10.84 -18.96 -10.99
C ASN A 97 11.02 -19.80 -9.72
N MET A 98 11.83 -19.31 -8.80
CA MET A 98 12.08 -19.95 -7.50
C MET A 98 11.09 -19.48 -6.42
N LEU A 99 10.36 -18.39 -6.64
CA LEU A 99 9.36 -17.91 -5.70
C LEU A 99 8.11 -18.80 -5.68
N GLU A 100 7.71 -19.35 -6.85
CA GLU A 100 6.57 -20.27 -7.00
C GLU A 100 5.28 -19.82 -6.28
N ARG A 101 5.02 -18.50 -6.27
CA ARG A 101 3.89 -17.87 -5.54
C ARG A 101 3.90 -18.08 -4.02
N GLN A 102 5.03 -18.47 -3.45
CA GLN A 102 5.21 -18.55 -2.01
C GLN A 102 5.50 -17.17 -1.43
N PHE A 103 4.45 -16.34 -1.32
CA PHE A 103 4.54 -14.95 -0.83
C PHE A 103 4.66 -14.83 0.69
N GLU A 104 4.90 -15.93 1.37
CA GLU A 104 5.23 -15.97 2.79
C GLU A 104 6.74 -16.14 2.96
N ALA A 105 7.28 -15.44 3.93
CA ALA A 105 8.65 -15.58 4.38
C ALA A 105 8.64 -15.75 5.90
N ASP A 106 9.54 -16.55 6.42
CA ASP A 106 9.68 -16.90 7.84
C ASP A 106 10.46 -15.83 8.62
N ALA A 107 11.26 -15.03 7.92
CA ALA A 107 12.06 -13.98 8.51
C ALA A 107 12.21 -12.79 7.56
N PRO A 108 12.50 -11.57 8.07
CA PRO A 108 12.82 -10.43 7.23
C PRO A 108 14.07 -10.68 6.40
N ASN A 109 14.12 -10.06 5.23
CA ASN A 109 15.25 -10.11 4.30
C ASN A 109 15.57 -11.51 3.72
N ARG A 110 14.59 -12.41 3.66
CA ARG A 110 14.72 -13.70 2.98
C ARG A 110 14.20 -13.65 1.55
N LYS A 111 13.10 -12.95 1.33
CA LYS A 111 12.46 -12.84 0.01
C LYS A 111 12.09 -11.39 -0.26
N TRP A 112 12.73 -10.78 -1.25
CA TRP A 112 12.34 -9.48 -1.77
C TRP A 112 11.70 -9.64 -3.13
N VAL A 113 10.64 -8.85 -3.36
CA VAL A 113 10.00 -8.73 -4.66
C VAL A 113 10.14 -7.32 -5.16
N ALA A 114 10.40 -7.16 -6.44
CA ALA A 114 10.60 -5.87 -7.06
C ALA A 114 9.76 -5.71 -8.31
N ASP A 115 9.38 -4.48 -8.56
CA ASP A 115 8.67 -4.07 -9.77
C ASP A 115 8.78 -2.54 -9.90
N PHE A 116 8.35 -1.99 -11.04
CA PHE A 116 8.25 -0.57 -11.23
C PHE A 116 6.90 -0.17 -11.83
N THR A 117 6.54 1.07 -11.60
CA THR A 117 5.35 1.68 -12.19
C THR A 117 5.67 3.06 -12.74
N TYR A 118 4.70 3.71 -13.36
CA TYR A 118 4.86 5.06 -13.89
C TYR A 118 3.70 5.95 -13.49
N LEU A 119 4.01 7.23 -13.31
CA LEU A 119 3.09 8.32 -12.99
C LEU A 119 3.19 9.39 -14.06
N TRP A 120 2.05 9.95 -14.46
CA TRP A 120 2.03 11.06 -15.40
C TRP A 120 2.15 12.39 -14.67
N THR A 121 3.04 13.26 -15.18
CA THR A 121 3.18 14.66 -14.76
C THR A 121 3.11 15.57 -15.99
N ALA A 122 2.94 16.88 -15.81
CA ALA A 122 2.96 17.81 -16.95
C ALA A 122 4.34 17.88 -17.65
N GLU A 123 5.43 17.46 -16.96
CA GLU A 123 6.76 17.31 -17.55
C GLU A 123 7.01 15.95 -18.22
N GLY A 124 6.00 15.06 -18.26
CA GLY A 124 6.08 13.72 -18.80
C GLY A 124 6.13 12.63 -17.72
N TRP A 125 6.52 11.43 -18.11
CA TRP A 125 6.52 10.26 -17.21
C TRP A 125 7.54 10.36 -16.10
N LEU A 126 7.16 9.94 -14.90
CA LEU A 126 8.02 9.59 -13.79
C LEU A 126 7.89 8.09 -13.54
N PHE A 127 8.99 7.36 -13.64
CA PHE A 127 9.08 5.94 -13.32
C PHE A 127 9.46 5.77 -11.85
N VAL A 128 8.82 4.82 -11.18
CA VAL A 128 9.01 4.53 -9.76
C VAL A 128 9.27 3.04 -9.61
N ALA A 129 10.49 2.67 -9.25
CA ALA A 129 10.84 1.31 -8.87
C ALA A 129 10.76 1.14 -7.36
N ALA A 130 10.37 -0.05 -6.90
CA ALA A 130 10.31 -0.38 -5.48
C ALA A 130 10.70 -1.83 -5.23
N VAL A 131 11.31 -2.07 -4.06
CA VAL A 131 11.67 -3.38 -3.52
C VAL A 131 10.89 -3.58 -2.23
N LEU A 132 10.15 -4.68 -2.14
CA LEU A 132 9.27 -5.01 -1.01
C LEU A 132 9.76 -6.30 -0.35
N ASP A 133 9.91 -6.27 0.96
CA ASP A 133 10.16 -7.46 1.77
C ASP A 133 8.85 -8.23 1.99
N LEU A 134 8.80 -9.48 1.54
CA LEU A 134 7.59 -10.31 1.62
C LEU A 134 7.17 -10.63 3.05
N TYR A 135 8.11 -10.67 3.98
CA TYR A 135 7.83 -10.96 5.37
C TYR A 135 6.96 -9.89 6.03
N SER A 136 7.37 -8.63 5.91
CA SER A 136 6.71 -7.51 6.57
C SER A 136 5.86 -6.64 5.65
N ARG A 137 5.91 -6.91 4.33
CA ARG A 137 5.32 -6.02 3.31
C ARG A 137 5.95 -4.62 3.30
N ARG A 138 7.10 -4.45 3.92
CA ARG A 138 7.81 -3.18 3.98
C ARG A 138 8.49 -2.86 2.65
N ILE A 139 8.36 -1.63 2.19
CA ILE A 139 9.20 -1.12 1.10
C ILE A 139 10.58 -0.82 1.66
N VAL A 140 11.53 -1.64 1.29
CA VAL A 140 12.91 -1.58 1.79
C VAL A 140 13.81 -0.72 0.91
N GLY A 141 13.49 -0.62 -0.39
CA GLY A 141 14.19 0.25 -1.33
C GLY A 141 13.25 0.79 -2.40
N TRP A 142 13.57 1.95 -2.93
CA TRP A 142 12.85 2.58 -4.02
C TRP A 142 13.74 3.57 -4.76
N SER A 143 13.42 3.84 -6.01
CA SER A 143 14.08 4.84 -6.85
C SER A 143 13.10 5.46 -7.82
N MET A 144 13.37 6.68 -8.29
CA MET A 144 12.52 7.41 -9.21
C MET A 144 13.32 8.12 -10.29
N SER A 145 12.95 7.93 -11.56
CA SER A 145 13.64 8.51 -12.71
C SER A 145 12.67 8.98 -13.79
N ALA A 146 13.11 9.93 -14.61
CA ALA A 146 12.41 10.31 -15.83
C ALA A 146 12.51 9.24 -16.94
N SER A 147 13.45 8.28 -16.81
CA SER A 147 13.72 7.24 -17.79
C SER A 147 13.60 5.85 -17.17
N MET A 148 13.07 4.92 -17.95
CA MET A 148 12.88 3.51 -17.57
C MET A 148 14.13 2.71 -17.93
N THR A 149 15.18 2.79 -17.12
CA THR A 149 16.49 2.17 -17.34
C THR A 149 16.80 1.06 -16.34
N ALA A 150 17.81 0.23 -16.61
CA ALA A 150 18.34 -0.72 -15.62
C ALA A 150 18.87 -0.02 -14.36
N GLN A 151 19.40 1.20 -14.51
CA GLN A 151 19.84 2.03 -13.37
C GLN A 151 18.72 2.29 -12.37
N LEU A 152 17.48 2.55 -12.85
CA LEU A 152 16.33 2.79 -11.98
C LEU A 152 16.08 1.62 -11.02
N VAL A 153 16.08 0.39 -11.51
CA VAL A 153 15.84 -0.79 -10.67
C VAL A 153 17.07 -1.15 -9.83
N GLY A 154 18.27 -0.89 -10.36
CA GLY A 154 19.55 -1.03 -9.64
C GLY A 154 19.63 -0.10 -8.42
N ASP A 155 19.28 1.17 -8.58
CA ASP A 155 19.27 2.16 -7.48
C ASP A 155 18.26 1.77 -6.39
N ALA A 156 17.09 1.22 -6.76
CA ALA A 156 16.12 0.73 -5.79
C ALA A 156 16.67 -0.46 -4.97
N LEU A 157 17.38 -1.39 -5.63
CA LEU A 157 18.02 -2.52 -4.97
C LEU A 157 19.18 -2.07 -4.08
N LEU A 158 20.03 -1.16 -4.55
CA LEU A 158 21.13 -0.60 -3.75
C LEU A 158 20.62 0.10 -2.50
N MET A 159 19.55 0.90 -2.60
CA MET A 159 18.91 1.50 -1.43
C MET A 159 18.43 0.43 -0.44
N ALA A 160 17.83 -0.66 -0.94
CA ALA A 160 17.38 -1.76 -0.09
C ALA A 160 18.54 -2.41 0.67
N LEU A 161 19.63 -2.70 -0.03
CA LEU A 161 20.86 -3.26 0.55
C LEU A 161 21.49 -2.32 1.58
N TRP A 162 21.51 -1.02 1.29
CA TRP A 162 22.02 -0.02 2.23
C TRP A 162 21.21 0.04 3.54
N ARG A 163 19.90 -0.06 3.44
CA ARG A 163 19.00 0.00 4.60
C ARG A 163 18.94 -1.28 5.42
N ARG A 164 19.15 -2.43 4.77
CA ARG A 164 18.94 -3.75 5.39
C ARG A 164 20.21 -4.52 5.65
N GLY A 165 21.35 -4.00 5.22
CA GLY A 165 22.62 -4.71 5.17
C GLY A 165 22.65 -5.73 4.02
N ARG A 166 23.64 -6.59 4.02
CA ARG A 166 23.76 -7.72 3.09
C ARG A 166 23.16 -8.97 3.75
N PRO A 167 21.89 -9.29 3.48
CA PRO A 167 21.29 -10.48 4.06
C PRO A 167 21.87 -11.74 3.39
N ASP A 168 22.16 -12.74 4.18
CA ASP A 168 22.52 -14.07 3.68
C ASP A 168 21.27 -14.73 3.06
N GLU A 169 21.47 -15.50 1.99
CA GLU A 169 20.41 -16.29 1.32
C GLU A 169 19.20 -15.46 0.85
N LEU A 170 19.42 -14.23 0.41
CA LEU A 170 18.36 -13.38 -0.12
C LEU A 170 17.91 -13.84 -1.50
N LEU A 171 16.60 -14.10 -1.66
CA LEU A 171 15.94 -14.27 -2.94
C LEU A 171 15.38 -12.92 -3.42
N HIS A 172 15.77 -12.47 -4.61
CA HIS A 172 15.17 -11.31 -5.29
C HIS A 172 14.32 -11.80 -6.46
N HIS A 173 13.03 -11.50 -6.41
CA HIS A 173 12.07 -11.87 -7.46
C HIS A 173 11.55 -10.63 -8.19
N SER A 174 11.50 -10.69 -9.53
CA SER A 174 10.98 -9.64 -10.39
C SER A 174 10.25 -10.22 -11.60
N ASP A 175 9.67 -9.36 -12.42
CA ASP A 175 9.22 -9.76 -13.75
C ASP A 175 10.42 -9.95 -14.70
N GLN A 176 10.13 -10.39 -15.95
CA GLN A 176 11.13 -10.55 -17.02
C GLN A 176 11.38 -9.25 -17.80
N GLY A 177 11.16 -8.08 -17.20
CA GLY A 177 11.42 -6.79 -17.85
C GLY A 177 12.88 -6.64 -18.27
N SER A 178 13.13 -5.92 -19.37
CA SER A 178 14.49 -5.69 -19.89
C SER A 178 15.42 -5.04 -18.88
N GLN A 179 14.88 -4.30 -17.91
CA GLN A 179 15.64 -3.67 -16.83
C GLN A 179 16.22 -4.72 -15.88
N TYR A 180 15.43 -5.75 -15.51
CA TYR A 180 15.83 -6.82 -14.60
C TYR A 180 16.68 -7.89 -15.28
N THR A 181 16.50 -8.08 -16.61
CA THR A 181 17.31 -9.02 -17.38
C THR A 181 18.61 -8.40 -17.93
N SER A 182 18.85 -7.12 -17.69
CA SER A 182 20.06 -6.44 -18.13
C SER A 182 21.31 -7.02 -17.45
N GLU A 183 22.43 -7.05 -18.17
CA GLU A 183 23.69 -7.56 -17.64
C GLU A 183 24.15 -6.82 -16.38
N ASP A 184 23.98 -5.50 -16.35
CA ASP A 184 24.35 -4.67 -15.20
C ASP A 184 23.54 -5.04 -13.94
N PHE A 185 22.23 -5.24 -14.07
CA PHE A 185 21.40 -5.65 -12.95
C PHE A 185 21.72 -7.07 -12.49
N GLN A 186 21.93 -8.00 -13.41
CA GLN A 186 22.32 -9.37 -13.10
C GLN A 186 23.70 -9.45 -12.45
N ARG A 187 24.64 -8.60 -12.87
CA ARG A 187 25.95 -8.45 -12.21
C ARG A 187 25.78 -7.94 -10.79
N LEU A 188 24.97 -6.91 -10.57
CA LEU A 188 24.69 -6.38 -9.24
C LEU A 188 24.15 -7.45 -8.29
N LEU A 189 23.22 -8.31 -8.74
CA LEU A 189 22.72 -9.42 -7.92
C LEU A 189 23.84 -10.40 -7.54
N ARG A 190 24.68 -10.81 -8.54
CA ARG A 190 25.82 -11.74 -8.30
C ARG A 190 26.84 -11.17 -7.33
N ASP A 191 27.21 -9.89 -7.50
CA ASP A 191 28.23 -9.22 -6.67
C ASP A 191 27.79 -9.12 -5.19
N HIS A 192 26.47 -9.16 -4.96
CA HIS A 192 25.90 -9.16 -3.62
C HIS A 192 25.45 -10.54 -3.13
N GLY A 193 25.69 -11.62 -3.87
CA GLY A 193 25.30 -12.98 -3.50
C GLY A 193 23.78 -13.21 -3.45
N ILE A 194 23.02 -12.43 -4.22
CA ILE A 194 21.54 -12.48 -4.22
C ILE A 194 21.07 -13.50 -5.25
N VAL A 195 20.18 -14.39 -4.83
CA VAL A 195 19.58 -15.39 -5.71
C VAL A 195 18.51 -14.71 -6.58
N CYS A 196 18.69 -14.75 -7.91
CA CYS A 196 17.73 -14.21 -8.87
C CYS A 196 16.58 -15.19 -9.11
N SER A 197 15.37 -14.68 -9.06
CA SER A 197 14.15 -15.39 -9.45
C SER A 197 13.30 -14.49 -10.35
N MET A 198 12.67 -15.05 -11.39
CA MET A 198 11.84 -14.29 -12.31
C MET A 198 10.48 -14.93 -12.50
N SER A 199 9.43 -14.10 -12.64
CA SER A 199 8.07 -14.54 -12.95
C SER A 199 8.04 -15.34 -14.25
N ARG A 200 7.08 -16.25 -14.39
CA ARG A 200 6.81 -16.91 -15.67
C ARG A 200 6.26 -15.92 -16.69
N ARG A 201 6.53 -16.15 -17.95
CA ARG A 201 6.06 -15.30 -19.04
C ARG A 201 4.54 -15.20 -19.06
N GLY A 202 4.01 -13.99 -19.03
CA GLY A 202 2.57 -13.73 -19.05
C GLY A 202 1.82 -14.07 -17.75
N ASP A 203 2.54 -14.47 -16.70
CA ASP A 203 1.93 -14.81 -15.40
C ASP A 203 2.06 -13.64 -14.41
N CYS A 204 1.07 -12.75 -14.43
CA CYS A 204 1.02 -11.60 -13.53
C CYS A 204 0.85 -12.00 -12.04
N TRP A 205 0.38 -13.21 -11.76
CA TRP A 205 0.16 -13.68 -10.38
C TRP A 205 1.48 -13.92 -9.63
N ASP A 206 2.57 -14.13 -10.36
CA ASP A 206 3.88 -14.38 -9.75
C ASP A 206 4.46 -13.14 -9.04
N ASN A 207 3.92 -11.92 -9.29
CA ASN A 207 4.34 -10.67 -8.62
C ASN A 207 3.17 -9.94 -7.89
N ALA A 208 2.16 -10.69 -7.44
CA ALA A 208 0.93 -10.15 -6.84
C ALA A 208 1.16 -9.21 -5.63
N ALA A 209 2.26 -9.39 -4.89
CA ALA A 209 2.59 -8.53 -3.76
C ALA A 209 2.95 -7.11 -4.20
N MET A 210 3.74 -6.96 -5.27
CA MET A 210 4.08 -5.66 -5.86
C MET A 210 2.89 -5.01 -6.54
N GLU A 211 2.07 -5.80 -7.26
CA GLU A 211 0.82 -5.30 -7.82
C GLU A 211 -0.10 -4.73 -6.73
N SER A 212 -0.19 -5.41 -5.59
CA SER A 212 -0.97 -4.93 -4.44
C SER A 212 -0.42 -3.61 -3.88
N PHE A 213 0.90 -3.47 -3.77
CA PHE A 213 1.55 -2.23 -3.33
C PHE A 213 1.27 -1.09 -4.30
N PHE A 214 1.58 -1.24 -5.59
CA PHE A 214 1.37 -0.19 -6.58
C PHE A 214 -0.11 0.17 -6.78
N SER A 215 -0.99 -0.82 -6.66
CA SER A 215 -2.43 -0.55 -6.64
C SER A 215 -2.84 0.30 -5.44
N SER A 216 -2.25 0.07 -4.26
CA SER A 216 -2.49 0.89 -3.08
C SER A 216 -1.96 2.30 -3.27
N LEU A 217 -0.70 2.46 -3.70
CA LEU A 217 -0.10 3.75 -4.03
C LEU A 217 -0.99 4.55 -5.01
N LYS A 218 -1.40 3.91 -6.11
CA LYS A 218 -2.26 4.57 -7.11
C LYS A 218 -3.62 4.95 -6.55
N THR A 219 -4.31 4.04 -5.89
CA THR A 219 -5.68 4.26 -5.39
C THR A 219 -5.71 5.26 -4.24
N GLU A 220 -4.77 5.14 -3.32
CA GLU A 220 -4.77 5.90 -2.07
C GLU A 220 -4.14 7.29 -2.25
N ARG A 221 -3.17 7.44 -3.18
CA ARG A 221 -2.42 8.68 -3.32
C ARG A 221 -2.48 9.30 -4.73
N THR A 222 -1.97 8.62 -5.76
CA THR A 222 -1.57 9.28 -7.01
C THR A 222 -2.66 9.39 -8.08
N SER A 223 -3.62 8.45 -8.19
CA SER A 223 -4.59 8.38 -9.30
C SER A 223 -5.53 9.59 -9.43
N ARG A 224 -5.66 10.42 -8.39
CA ARG A 224 -6.54 11.58 -8.37
C ARG A 224 -5.79 12.91 -8.29
N ARG A 225 -4.46 12.85 -8.31
CA ARG A 225 -3.60 14.03 -8.34
C ARG A 225 -3.14 14.29 -9.77
N ARG A 226 -3.02 15.57 -10.10
CA ARG A 226 -2.35 16.05 -11.31
C ARG A 226 -1.08 16.74 -10.83
N TYR A 227 0.07 16.22 -11.22
CA TYR A 227 1.35 16.77 -10.85
C TYR A 227 1.83 17.74 -11.92
N ALA A 228 2.18 18.96 -11.54
CA ALA A 228 2.77 19.93 -12.44
C ALA A 228 4.20 19.53 -12.81
N THR A 229 4.97 19.02 -11.84
CA THR A 229 6.36 18.62 -12.03
C THR A 229 6.63 17.19 -11.58
N ARG A 230 7.73 16.61 -12.05
CA ARG A 230 8.23 15.32 -11.53
C ARG A 230 8.63 15.40 -10.07
N ASP A 231 9.15 16.55 -9.62
CA ASP A 231 9.58 16.73 -8.22
C ASP A 231 8.38 16.75 -7.27
N GLU A 232 7.25 17.34 -7.67
CA GLU A 232 6.00 17.24 -6.91
C GLU A 232 5.54 15.78 -6.76
N ALA A 233 5.61 15.02 -7.85
CA ALA A 233 5.27 13.59 -7.82
C ALA A 233 6.25 12.77 -6.98
N ARG A 234 7.56 13.08 -7.03
CA ARG A 234 8.59 12.45 -6.18
C ARG A 234 8.33 12.69 -4.70
N ALA A 235 8.06 13.94 -4.33
CA ALA A 235 7.77 14.30 -2.94
C ALA A 235 6.52 13.55 -2.41
N ASP A 236 5.49 13.41 -3.24
CA ASP A 236 4.25 12.74 -2.87
C ASP A 236 4.44 11.21 -2.73
N VAL A 237 5.20 10.57 -3.61
CA VAL A 237 5.55 9.15 -3.50
C VAL A 237 6.44 8.89 -2.28
N PHE A 238 7.44 9.75 -2.05
CA PHE A 238 8.29 9.69 -0.85
C PHE A 238 7.45 9.75 0.43
N ASP A 239 6.57 10.75 0.53
CA ASP A 239 5.68 10.93 1.68
C ASP A 239 4.77 9.69 1.88
N TYR A 240 4.23 9.14 0.79
CA TYR A 240 3.42 7.93 0.86
C TYR A 240 4.21 6.74 1.40
N VAL A 241 5.41 6.47 0.91
CA VAL A 241 6.23 5.32 1.31
C VAL A 241 6.77 5.48 2.74
N GLU A 242 7.42 6.61 3.02
CA GLU A 242 8.22 6.77 4.23
C GLU A 242 7.40 7.26 5.43
N ARG A 243 6.34 8.05 5.21
CA ARG A 243 5.54 8.61 6.31
C ARG A 243 4.22 7.89 6.54
N PHE A 244 3.70 7.22 5.51
CA PHE A 244 2.41 6.57 5.62
C PHE A 244 2.49 5.05 5.45
N TYR A 245 2.92 4.53 4.27
CA TYR A 245 2.85 3.10 3.97
C TYR A 245 3.65 2.24 4.95
N ASN A 246 4.93 2.53 5.12
CA ASN A 246 5.79 1.75 6.00
C ASN A 246 5.45 1.91 7.48
N PRO A 247 5.33 3.14 8.05
CA PRO A 247 5.17 3.29 9.50
C PRO A 247 3.73 3.22 10.00
N ARG A 248 2.73 3.50 9.16
CA ARG A 248 1.34 3.71 9.64
C ARG A 248 0.30 2.83 8.96
N ARG A 249 0.48 2.55 7.64
CA ARG A 249 -0.57 1.89 6.89
C ARG A 249 -0.81 0.48 7.39
N ARG A 250 -2.04 0.24 7.88
CA ARG A 250 -2.45 -1.07 8.40
C ARG A 250 -2.66 -2.08 7.27
N HIS A 251 -2.11 -3.27 7.45
CA HIS A 251 -2.23 -4.39 6.53
C HIS A 251 -3.04 -5.52 7.16
N SER A 252 -4.13 -5.94 6.50
CA SER A 252 -4.96 -7.05 6.99
C SER A 252 -4.20 -8.36 7.10
N THR A 253 -3.26 -8.62 6.19
CA THR A 253 -2.39 -9.81 6.20
C THR A 253 -1.36 -9.81 7.34
N LEU A 254 -1.10 -8.65 7.96
CA LEU A 254 -0.19 -8.49 9.11
C LEU A 254 -0.97 -8.27 10.42
N GLY A 255 -2.20 -8.78 10.52
CA GLY A 255 -3.03 -8.56 11.72
C GLY A 255 -3.37 -7.10 11.97
N TYR A 256 -3.49 -6.29 10.91
CA TYR A 256 -3.71 -4.84 10.98
C TYR A 256 -2.55 -4.04 11.60
N LEU A 257 -1.35 -4.59 11.66
CA LEU A 257 -0.14 -3.82 11.95
C LEU A 257 0.36 -3.12 10.68
N SER A 258 1.14 -2.05 10.85
CA SER A 258 1.93 -1.50 9.76
C SER A 258 3.19 -2.36 9.52
N PRO A 259 3.83 -2.27 8.35
CA PRO A 259 5.07 -2.98 8.07
C PRO A 259 6.15 -2.81 9.15
N VAL A 260 6.36 -1.58 9.61
CA VAL A 260 7.34 -1.27 10.67
C VAL A 260 6.91 -1.87 12.01
N GLN A 261 5.66 -1.72 12.41
CA GLN A 261 5.15 -2.29 13.65
C GLN A 261 5.24 -3.83 13.67
N PHE A 262 5.01 -4.46 12.51
CA PHE A 262 5.11 -5.90 12.38
C PHE A 262 6.55 -6.40 12.60
N GLU A 263 7.55 -5.73 12.02
CA GLU A 263 8.96 -6.07 12.26
C GLU A 263 9.37 -5.83 13.72
N GLN A 264 8.96 -4.70 14.31
CA GLN A 264 9.32 -4.36 15.69
C GLN A 264 8.78 -5.35 16.71
N ARG A 265 7.60 -5.93 16.47
CA ARG A 265 6.96 -6.88 17.40
C ARG A 265 7.76 -8.18 17.58
N LEU A 266 8.68 -8.51 16.69
CA LEU A 266 9.49 -9.71 16.71
C LEU A 266 10.90 -9.50 17.24
N MET A 267 11.29 -8.22 17.40
CA MET A 267 12.59 -7.85 17.98
C MET A 267 12.51 -7.60 19.51
N GLY A 268 11.33 -7.60 20.08
CA GLY A 268 11.06 -7.47 21.52
C GLY A 268 10.31 -8.70 22.05
#